data_01fe5e72496c2ee9368c1bd5670ef8db
#
_entry.id   01fe5e72496c2ee9368c1bd5670ef8db
#
_cell.length_a   1.000
_cell.length_b   1.000
_cell.length_c   1.000
_cell.angle_alpha   90.00
_cell.angle_beta   90.00
_cell.angle_gamma   90.00
#
_symmetry.space_group_name_H-M   'P 1'
#
loop_
_entity.id
_entity.type
_entity.pdbx_description
1 polymer ?
#
loop_
_entity_poly.entity_id
_entity_poly.type
_entity_poly.pdbx_seq_one_letter_code
_entity_poly.pdbx_strand_id
1 'polypeptide(L)'
;DIDIMQLKNVMITDLKPNLFTQPFYKLINRRGCIDHGDEIIRKYSPHANVSRIAQHDKTALLKHLYTFGKPAFKAKTPSSGMLAIEHFLKQQTQVHIIGFGFKGWKRHPWDIEKQYVASLIAKQKVQFLKSPS
;
A
#
# COMPACT_ATOMS: atom_id res chain seq x y z
N ASP A 1 -9.88 1.95 -17.87
CA ASP A 1 -9.46 0.55 -17.83
C ASP A 1 -7.93 0.46 -17.93
N ILE A 2 -7.33 -0.37 -17.08
CA ILE A 2 -5.89 -0.59 -17.11
C ILE A 2 -5.59 -1.68 -18.12
N ASP A 3 -4.73 -1.36 -19.10
CA ASP A 3 -4.22 -2.38 -20.02
C ASP A 3 -3.22 -3.27 -19.27
N ILE A 4 -3.62 -4.50 -18.98
CA ILE A 4 -2.81 -5.50 -18.25
C ILE A 4 -1.47 -5.74 -18.94
N MET A 5 -1.42 -5.66 -20.27
CA MET A 5 -0.19 -5.88 -21.04
C MET A 5 0.87 -4.80 -20.83
N GLN A 6 0.48 -3.62 -20.33
CA GLN A 6 1.39 -2.52 -20.02
C GLN A 6 1.86 -2.49 -18.57
N LEU A 7 1.28 -3.31 -17.69
CA LEU A 7 1.70 -3.39 -16.29
C LEU A 7 3.06 -4.07 -16.18
N LYS A 8 4.01 -3.38 -15.54
CA LYS A 8 5.34 -3.94 -15.26
C LYS A 8 5.48 -4.54 -13.88
N ASN A 9 4.84 -3.92 -12.90
CA ASN A 9 4.90 -4.32 -11.50
C ASN A 9 3.53 -4.26 -10.85
N VAL A 10 3.20 -5.29 -10.07
CA VAL A 10 1.98 -5.35 -9.25
C VAL A 10 2.40 -5.66 -7.82
N MET A 11 1.93 -4.88 -6.87
CA MET A 11 2.22 -5.08 -5.46
C MET A 11 0.94 -5.36 -4.67
N ILE A 12 0.93 -6.46 -3.96
CA ILE A 12 -0.17 -6.84 -3.07
C ILE A 12 0.13 -6.28 -1.69
N THR A 13 -0.71 -5.36 -1.22
CA THR A 13 -0.55 -4.69 0.07
C THR A 13 -1.47 -5.24 1.15
N ASP A 14 -2.52 -5.95 0.77
CA ASP A 14 -3.48 -6.51 1.70
C ASP A 14 -3.04 -7.90 2.17
N LEU A 15 -2.80 -8.03 3.47
CA LEU A 15 -2.37 -9.27 4.09
C LEU A 15 -3.47 -9.79 5.02
N LYS A 16 -3.83 -11.06 4.85
CA LYS A 16 -4.75 -11.78 5.73
C LYS A 16 -3.95 -12.82 6.51
N PRO A 17 -3.52 -12.48 7.73
CA PRO A 17 -2.52 -13.29 8.45
C PRO A 17 -3.00 -14.66 8.90
N ASN A 18 -4.30 -14.89 8.99
CA ASN A 18 -4.84 -16.15 9.50
C ASN A 18 -5.35 -17.06 8.40
N LEU A 19 -4.46 -17.93 7.93
CA LEU A 19 -4.77 -18.90 6.87
C LEU A 19 -5.79 -19.97 7.30
N PHE A 20 -5.89 -20.27 8.59
CA PHE A 20 -6.80 -21.29 9.11
C PHE A 20 -8.28 -20.88 9.03
N THR A 21 -8.57 -19.59 9.06
CA THR A 21 -9.92 -19.06 8.96
C THR A 21 -10.38 -18.79 7.54
N GLN A 22 -9.48 -18.85 6.54
CA GLN A 22 -9.80 -18.55 5.14
C GLN A 22 -10.92 -19.44 4.56
N PRO A 23 -10.94 -20.77 4.77
CA PRO A 23 -12.04 -21.60 4.29
C PRO A 23 -13.41 -21.16 4.82
N PHE A 24 -13.46 -20.78 6.11
CA PHE A 24 -14.67 -20.27 6.73
C PHE A 24 -15.14 -18.95 6.11
N TYR A 25 -14.24 -17.99 5.93
CA TYR A 25 -14.57 -16.70 5.30
C TYR A 25 -15.03 -16.84 3.86
N LYS A 26 -14.44 -17.78 3.11
CA LYS A 26 -14.89 -18.10 1.75
C LYS A 26 -16.29 -18.71 1.75
N LEU A 27 -16.58 -19.60 2.70
CA LEU A 27 -17.87 -20.23 2.81
C LEU A 27 -19.00 -19.23 3.07
N ILE A 28 -18.78 -18.27 3.99
CA ILE A 28 -19.77 -17.24 4.31
C ILE A 28 -19.69 -16.01 3.40
N ASN A 29 -18.82 -16.03 2.39
CA ASN A 29 -18.60 -14.94 1.43
C ASN A 29 -18.31 -13.59 2.08
N ARG A 30 -17.51 -13.58 3.15
CA ARG A 30 -17.09 -12.35 3.84
C ARG A 30 -15.90 -11.72 3.12
N ARG A 31 -16.18 -10.99 2.05
CA ARG A 31 -15.20 -10.47 1.08
C ARG A 31 -14.03 -9.71 1.73
N GLY A 32 -14.30 -8.88 2.72
CA GLY A 32 -13.26 -8.10 3.40
C GLY A 32 -12.23 -8.92 4.20
N CYS A 33 -12.51 -10.21 4.45
CA CYS A 33 -11.64 -11.12 5.18
C CYS A 33 -10.98 -12.18 4.30
N ILE A 34 -11.34 -12.26 3.03
CA ILE A 34 -10.79 -13.24 2.09
C ILE A 34 -9.44 -12.74 1.57
N ASP A 35 -8.46 -13.65 1.56
CA ASP A 35 -7.16 -13.40 0.93
C ASP A 35 -7.25 -13.72 -0.56
N HIS A 36 -7.12 -12.71 -1.40
CA HIS A 36 -7.12 -12.82 -2.86
C HIS A 36 -5.72 -12.84 -3.47
N GLY A 37 -4.67 -12.95 -2.63
CA GLY A 37 -3.28 -12.86 -3.07
C GLY A 37 -2.94 -13.86 -4.18
N ASP A 38 -3.31 -15.13 -4.01
CA ASP A 38 -3.01 -16.18 -4.99
C ASP A 38 -3.73 -15.96 -6.32
N GLU A 39 -4.96 -15.46 -6.28
CA GLU A 39 -5.72 -15.12 -7.49
C GLU A 39 -5.05 -13.97 -8.25
N ILE A 40 -4.60 -12.96 -7.54
CA ILE A 40 -3.89 -11.81 -8.12
C ILE A 40 -2.57 -12.27 -8.74
N ILE A 41 -1.82 -13.11 -8.04
CA ILE A 41 -0.56 -13.67 -8.55
C ILE A 41 -0.82 -14.43 -9.85
N ARG A 42 -1.79 -15.33 -9.87
CA ARG A 42 -2.13 -16.10 -11.07
C ARG A 42 -2.56 -15.22 -12.24
N LYS A 43 -3.32 -14.17 -11.96
CA LYS A 43 -3.83 -13.27 -13.01
C LYS A 43 -2.73 -12.42 -13.63
N TYR A 44 -1.83 -11.89 -12.83
CA TYR A 44 -0.89 -10.85 -13.28
C TYR A 44 0.54 -11.34 -13.50
N SER A 45 0.97 -12.44 -12.87
CA SER A 45 2.36 -12.92 -12.99
C SER A 45 2.80 -13.26 -14.42
N PRO A 46 1.92 -13.70 -15.35
CA PRO A 46 2.33 -13.88 -16.73
C PRO A 46 2.73 -12.60 -17.46
N HIS A 47 2.31 -11.44 -16.97
CA HIS A 47 2.46 -10.14 -17.64
C HIS A 47 3.31 -9.13 -16.86
N ALA A 48 3.46 -9.33 -15.55
CA ALA A 48 4.11 -8.36 -14.67
C ALA A 48 4.85 -9.05 -13.53
N ASN A 49 5.80 -8.33 -12.94
CA ASN A 49 6.40 -8.76 -11.68
C ASN A 49 5.40 -8.52 -10.56
N VAL A 50 4.97 -9.60 -9.90
CA VAL A 50 4.04 -9.53 -8.78
C VAL A 50 4.81 -9.73 -7.48
N SER A 51 4.67 -8.80 -6.56
CA SER A 51 5.25 -8.88 -5.21
C SER A 51 4.17 -8.74 -4.15
N ARG A 52 4.41 -9.35 -3.00
CA ARG A 52 3.52 -9.24 -1.85
C ARG A 52 4.30 -8.63 -0.70
N ILE A 53 3.74 -7.59 -0.08
CA ILE A 53 4.40 -6.94 1.04
C ILE A 53 4.40 -7.85 2.26
N ALA A 54 5.54 -7.91 2.97
CA ALA A 54 5.65 -8.70 4.20
C ALA A 54 5.03 -7.97 5.38
N GLN A 55 4.48 -8.71 6.34
CA GLN A 55 3.88 -8.14 7.54
C GLN A 55 4.87 -7.29 8.34
N HIS A 56 6.13 -7.74 8.43
CA HIS A 56 7.16 -6.98 9.16
C HIS A 56 7.47 -5.64 8.50
N ASP A 57 7.37 -5.52 7.17
CA ASP A 57 7.56 -4.26 6.47
C ASP A 57 6.43 -3.27 6.79
N LYS A 58 5.18 -3.76 6.85
CA LYS A 58 4.03 -2.94 7.26
C LYS A 58 4.20 -2.43 8.68
N THR A 59 4.59 -3.30 9.58
CA THR A 59 4.80 -2.96 11.00
C THR A 59 5.95 -1.97 11.16
N ALA A 60 7.05 -2.17 10.46
CA ALA A 60 8.21 -1.28 10.48
C ALA A 60 7.85 0.11 9.96
N LEU A 61 7.11 0.19 8.87
CA LEU A 61 6.66 1.47 8.31
C LEU A 61 5.71 2.19 9.27
N LEU A 62 4.74 1.49 9.85
CA LEU A 62 3.83 2.09 10.82
C LEU A 62 4.58 2.66 12.02
N LYS A 63 5.55 1.90 12.54
CA LYS A 63 6.40 2.34 13.65
C LYS A 63 7.22 3.58 13.25
N HIS A 64 7.75 3.63 12.04
CA HIS A 64 8.47 4.79 11.53
C HIS A 64 7.56 6.01 11.40
N LEU A 65 6.33 5.83 10.90
CA LEU A 65 5.36 6.92 10.79
C LEU A 65 5.04 7.53 12.15
N TYR A 66 4.96 6.72 13.22
CA TYR A 66 4.74 7.24 14.57
C TYR A 66 5.85 8.15 15.09
N THR A 67 7.04 8.15 14.47
CA THR A 67 8.10 9.12 14.82
C THR A 67 7.75 10.55 14.38
N PHE A 68 6.83 10.72 13.44
CA PHE A 68 6.35 12.03 12.96
C PHE A 68 5.21 12.61 13.81
N GLY A 69 4.60 11.82 14.69
CA GLY A 69 3.52 12.26 15.56
C GLY A 69 2.61 11.13 15.98
N LYS A 70 1.58 11.48 16.77
CA LYS A 70 0.53 10.52 17.15
C LYS A 70 -0.69 10.77 16.27
N PRO A 71 -1.26 9.74 15.62
CA PRO A 71 -2.48 9.91 14.86
C PRO A 71 -3.67 10.23 15.78
N ALA A 72 -4.66 10.94 15.27
CA ALA A 72 -5.89 11.24 15.98
C ALA A 72 -6.65 9.98 16.43
N PHE A 73 -6.51 8.90 15.66
CA PHE A 73 -7.06 7.58 15.97
C PHE A 73 -5.95 6.54 15.94
N LYS A 74 -6.08 5.50 16.76
CA LYS A 74 -5.13 4.37 16.74
C LYS A 74 -5.12 3.73 15.36
N ALA A 75 -4.05 3.95 14.63
CA ALA A 75 -3.88 3.37 13.30
C ALA A 75 -3.60 1.87 13.39
N LYS A 76 -4.15 1.11 12.46
CA LYS A 76 -3.90 -0.33 12.35
C LYS A 76 -2.80 -0.65 11.35
N THR A 77 -2.72 0.14 10.28
CA THR A 77 -1.80 -0.14 9.18
C THR A 77 -1.58 1.12 8.35
N PRO A 78 -0.41 1.27 7.73
CA PRO A 78 -0.23 2.30 6.71
C PRO A 78 -1.18 2.09 5.54
N SER A 79 -1.48 3.18 4.80
CA SER A 79 -2.26 3.06 3.57
C SER A 79 -1.48 2.30 2.50
N SER A 80 -2.20 1.71 1.55
CA SER A 80 -1.59 1.02 0.41
C SER A 80 -0.69 1.94 -0.41
N GLY A 81 -1.11 3.21 -0.56
CA GLY A 81 -0.29 4.21 -1.25
C GLY A 81 1.03 4.47 -0.53
N MET A 82 1.00 4.59 0.80
CA MET A 82 2.23 4.79 1.58
C MET A 82 3.16 3.57 1.50
N LEU A 83 2.60 2.37 1.56
CA LEU A 83 3.37 1.14 1.36
C LEU A 83 4.01 1.08 -0.02
N ALA A 84 3.30 1.51 -1.05
CA ALA A 84 3.83 1.57 -2.42
C ALA A 84 4.98 2.57 -2.53
N ILE A 85 4.84 3.76 -1.97
CA ILE A 85 5.90 4.78 -1.96
C ILE A 85 7.17 4.22 -1.32
N GLU A 86 7.07 3.63 -0.13
CA GLU A 86 8.20 3.03 0.56
C GLU A 86 8.86 1.90 -0.24
N HIS A 87 8.04 1.03 -0.81
CA HIS A 87 8.52 -0.08 -1.64
C HIS A 87 9.35 0.43 -2.83
N PHE A 88 8.84 1.41 -3.56
CA PHE A 88 9.55 1.95 -4.73
C PHE A 88 10.76 2.80 -4.35
N LEU A 89 10.74 3.48 -3.20
CA LEU A 89 11.91 4.23 -2.72
C LEU A 89 13.10 3.32 -2.36
N LYS A 90 12.86 2.05 -2.05
CA LYS A 90 13.96 1.08 -1.87
C LYS A 90 14.66 0.72 -3.17
N GLN A 91 14.00 0.89 -4.30
CA GLN A 91 14.50 0.52 -5.62
C GLN A 91 14.90 1.72 -6.46
N GLN A 92 14.30 2.89 -6.21
CA GLN A 92 14.47 4.10 -6.99
C GLN A 92 14.90 5.26 -6.10
N THR A 93 15.64 6.20 -6.66
CA THR A 93 16.05 7.43 -5.95
C THR A 93 14.92 8.44 -5.83
N GLN A 94 13.94 8.38 -6.73
CA GLN A 94 12.80 9.28 -6.77
C GLN A 94 11.54 8.55 -7.20
N VAL A 95 10.42 8.90 -6.57
CA VAL A 95 9.09 8.34 -6.89
C VAL A 95 8.15 9.49 -7.25
N HIS A 96 7.47 9.34 -8.37
CA HIS A 96 6.40 10.25 -8.78
C HIS A 96 5.05 9.66 -8.39
N ILE A 97 4.20 10.47 -7.76
CA ILE A 97 2.87 10.06 -7.32
C ILE A 97 1.78 10.92 -7.93
N ILE A 98 0.64 10.30 -8.20
CA ILE A 98 -0.54 10.95 -8.77
C ILE A 98 -1.80 10.43 -8.07
N GLY A 99 -2.76 11.30 -7.86
CA GLY A 99 -4.04 10.91 -7.28
C GLY A 99 -4.03 10.56 -5.79
N PHE A 100 -2.99 10.94 -5.07
CA PHE A 100 -2.82 10.63 -3.65
C PHE A 100 -3.47 11.71 -2.77
N GLY A 101 -4.61 11.39 -2.15
CA GLY A 101 -5.43 12.39 -1.45
C GLY A 101 -5.33 12.41 0.09
N PHE A 102 -4.57 11.53 0.71
CA PHE A 102 -4.43 11.41 2.18
C PHE A 102 -5.76 11.36 2.93
N LYS A 103 -6.74 10.64 2.39
CA LYS A 103 -8.07 10.49 2.96
C LYS A 103 -8.65 9.12 2.65
N GLY A 104 -9.57 8.66 3.50
CA GLY A 104 -10.24 7.38 3.31
C GLY A 104 -10.50 6.68 4.65
N TRP A 105 -10.13 5.42 4.72
CA TRP A 105 -10.40 4.60 5.90
C TRP A 105 -9.75 5.16 7.17
N LYS A 106 -10.54 5.31 8.25
CA LYS A 106 -10.14 5.97 9.51
C LYS A 106 -8.97 5.30 10.25
N ARG A 107 -8.65 4.05 9.93
CA ARG A 107 -7.56 3.30 10.58
C ARG A 107 -6.20 3.48 9.91
N HIS A 108 -6.12 4.33 8.88
CA HIS A 108 -4.85 4.78 8.34
C HIS A 108 -4.42 6.10 8.99
N PRO A 109 -3.13 6.30 9.26
CA PRO A 109 -2.63 7.53 9.89
C PRO A 109 -2.43 8.65 8.86
N TRP A 110 -3.50 9.11 8.21
CA TRP A 110 -3.47 10.03 7.08
C TRP A 110 -2.71 11.33 7.34
N ASP A 111 -2.90 11.94 8.51
CA ASP A 111 -2.22 13.17 8.90
C ASP A 111 -0.70 12.97 9.02
N ILE A 112 -0.28 11.86 9.58
CA ILE A 112 1.14 11.50 9.73
C ILE A 112 1.74 11.11 8.39
N GLU A 113 1.02 10.36 7.57
CA GLU A 113 1.46 10.01 6.21
C GLU A 113 1.68 11.25 5.38
N LYS A 114 0.79 12.23 5.49
CA LYS A 114 0.93 13.52 4.82
C LYS A 114 2.20 14.27 5.25
N GLN A 115 2.49 14.29 6.55
CA GLN A 115 3.72 14.90 7.07
C GLN A 115 4.98 14.17 6.57
N TYR A 116 4.96 12.85 6.59
CA TYR A 116 6.08 12.05 6.09
C TYR A 116 6.32 12.27 4.60
N VAL A 117 5.28 12.24 3.78
CA VAL A 117 5.39 12.51 2.34
C VAL A 117 5.90 13.93 2.10
N ALA A 118 5.46 14.93 2.87
CA ALA A 118 5.98 16.29 2.79
C ALA A 118 7.50 16.33 3.05
N SER A 119 7.99 15.54 4.00
CA SER A 119 9.43 15.43 4.26
C SER A 119 10.18 14.78 3.09
N LEU A 120 9.58 13.79 2.44
CA LEU A 120 10.17 13.14 1.26
C LEU A 120 10.19 14.08 0.05
N ILE A 121 9.18 14.93 -0.11
CA ILE A 121 9.14 15.97 -1.14
C ILE A 121 10.27 17.00 -0.91
N ALA A 122 10.45 17.44 0.32
CA ALA A 122 11.51 18.38 0.68
C ALA A 122 12.91 17.80 0.40
N LYS A 123 13.07 16.49 0.51
CA LYS A 123 14.31 15.77 0.17
C LYS A 123 14.41 15.37 -1.32
N GLN A 124 13.46 15.80 -2.13
CA GLN A 124 13.37 15.48 -3.57
C GLN A 124 13.25 13.97 -3.88
N LYS A 125 12.76 13.19 -2.92
CA LYS A 125 12.54 11.74 -3.10
C LYS A 125 11.17 11.42 -3.67
N VAL A 126 10.19 12.30 -3.44
CA VAL A 126 8.82 12.16 -3.95
C VAL A 126 8.42 13.44 -4.65
N GLN A 127 7.72 13.32 -5.75
CA GLN A 127 7.14 14.43 -6.49
C GLN A 127 5.69 14.13 -6.83
N PHE A 128 4.79 15.07 -6.55
CA PHE A 128 3.42 15.01 -7.02
C PHE A 128 3.34 15.40 -8.49
N LEU A 129 2.70 14.57 -9.29
CA LEU A 129 2.32 14.89 -10.65
C LEU A 129 0.87 15.37 -10.66
N LYS A 130 0.58 16.41 -11.45
CA LYS A 130 -0.81 16.85 -11.65
C LYS A 130 -1.53 15.82 -12.51
N SER A 131 -2.77 15.45 -12.06
CA SER A 131 -3.64 14.66 -12.92
C SER A 131 -3.92 15.44 -14.21
N PRO A 132 -3.88 14.79 -15.38
CA PRO A 132 -4.36 15.43 -16.59
C PRO A 132 -5.83 15.78 -16.42
N SER A 133 -6.12 17.06 -16.56
CA SER A 133 -7.48 17.57 -16.49
C SER A 133 -8.23 17.29 -17.78
#